data_84158aa04f8e16ed4815ebfb2c7a18fc
#
_entry.id   84158aa04f8e16ed4815ebfb2c7a18fc
#
_cell.length_a   1.000
_cell.length_b   1.000
_cell.length_c   1.000
_cell.angle_alpha   90.00
_cell.angle_beta   90.00
_cell.angle_gamma   90.00
#
_symmetry.space_group_name_H-M   'P 1'
#
loop_
_entity.id
_entity.type
_entity.pdbx_description
1 polymer ?
#
loop_
_entity_poly.entity_id
_entity_poly.type
_entity_poly.pdbx_seq_one_letter_code
_entity_poly.pdbx_strand_id
1 'polypeptide(L)'
;MIRQEDVKILFKEEQALKYDRKDYLKFHEELSSKDREITILFQDQPIFDVLVPKGVFNPYGGIAAQAFMSGILNKIIDAKGKRVLDLGCGCGVIGLCCLFKDSNKVVFSDLHPNIMPLKNNLLIREQDEVKVQDLCVEEKDQSYDLVFMSFPSRSIDRQMEADSYEIGILRNDDLVFRAIEQIGRVLAPGGEFVFFYRVFNDRFPLSLEVMSKLAAHFDLTTLKLLWYLGEDNGHGLLLSVDKYSGK
;
A
#
# COMPACT_ATOMS: atom_id res chain seq x y z
N MET A 1 17.62 6.00 -5.76
CA MET A 1 17.47 4.84 -4.87
C MET A 1 16.80 5.31 -3.61
N ILE A 2 15.72 4.66 -3.20
CA ILE A 2 14.94 5.04 -2.00
C ILE A 2 15.79 4.78 -0.75
N ARG A 3 15.93 5.77 0.15
CA ARG A 3 16.56 5.61 1.45
C ARG A 3 15.47 5.42 2.51
N GLN A 4 15.38 4.23 3.11
CA GLN A 4 14.41 3.94 4.18
C GLN A 4 14.60 4.81 5.43
N GLU A 5 15.83 5.23 5.68
CA GLU A 5 16.22 6.00 6.88
C GLU A 5 15.52 7.37 6.96
N ASP A 6 15.04 7.88 5.83
CA ASP A 6 14.40 9.20 5.76
C ASP A 6 12.99 9.21 6.35
N VAL A 7 12.35 8.04 6.51
CA VAL A 7 10.97 7.93 7.01
C VAL A 7 10.95 7.08 8.27
N LYS A 8 10.39 7.63 9.35
CA LYS A 8 10.19 6.93 10.61
C LYS A 8 8.73 7.02 11.04
N ILE A 9 8.27 6.00 11.75
CA ILE A 9 6.96 5.94 12.37
C ILE A 9 7.18 5.91 13.87
N LEU A 10 6.58 6.84 14.59
CA LEU A 10 6.62 6.90 16.05
C LEU A 10 5.21 6.65 16.62
N PHE A 11 5.14 5.91 17.72
CA PHE A 11 3.93 5.87 18.54
C PHE A 11 3.85 7.12 19.43
N LYS A 12 2.67 7.70 19.57
CA LYS A 12 2.41 8.75 20.55
C LYS A 12 2.37 8.20 21.99
N GLU A 13 2.10 6.90 22.14
CA GLU A 13 2.13 6.23 23.46
C GLU A 13 3.56 5.76 23.77
N GLU A 14 4.03 5.98 25.02
CA GLU A 14 5.40 5.70 25.48
C GLU A 14 5.83 4.23 25.49
N GLN A 15 4.98 3.28 25.14
CA GLN A 15 5.34 1.86 25.12
C GLN A 15 5.90 1.47 23.75
N ALA A 16 7.21 1.55 23.61
CA ALA A 16 7.92 0.94 22.51
C ALA A 16 7.73 -0.60 22.53
N LEU A 17 6.81 -1.11 21.73
CA LEU A 17 6.72 -2.53 21.48
C LEU A 17 8.04 -2.98 20.82
N LYS A 18 8.72 -3.93 21.43
CA LYS A 18 9.94 -4.49 20.83
C LYS A 18 9.51 -5.39 19.67
N TYR A 19 9.89 -4.98 18.46
CA TYR A 19 9.73 -5.81 17.28
C TYR A 19 10.61 -7.07 17.40
N ASP A 20 9.98 -8.25 17.44
CA ASP A 20 10.67 -9.53 17.27
C ASP A 20 10.29 -10.13 15.91
N ARG A 21 11.28 -10.25 15.01
CA ARG A 21 11.10 -10.86 13.69
C ARG A 21 10.60 -12.31 13.75
N LYS A 22 10.90 -13.03 14.82
CA LYS A 22 10.51 -14.43 14.96
C LYS A 22 9.03 -14.61 15.21
N ASP A 23 8.34 -13.56 15.71
CA ASP A 23 6.91 -13.58 16.03
C ASP A 23 6.15 -12.45 15.35
N TYR A 24 6.42 -12.27 14.05
CA TYR A 24 5.85 -11.20 13.23
C TYR A 24 4.31 -11.12 13.30
N LEU A 25 3.63 -12.27 13.25
CA LEU A 25 2.15 -12.29 13.30
C LEU A 25 1.65 -11.81 14.66
N LYS A 26 2.18 -12.35 15.74
CA LYS A 26 1.78 -11.95 17.10
C LYS A 26 2.08 -10.48 17.37
N PHE A 27 3.20 -9.98 16.89
CA PHE A 27 3.54 -8.57 16.99
C PHE A 27 2.50 -7.69 16.29
N HIS A 28 2.10 -8.01 15.06
CA HIS A 28 1.10 -7.24 14.33
C HIS A 28 -0.31 -7.45 14.88
N GLU A 29 -0.65 -8.63 15.40
CA GLU A 29 -1.90 -8.87 16.13
C GLU A 29 -1.99 -7.96 17.36
N GLU A 30 -0.93 -7.88 18.17
CA GLU A 30 -0.86 -6.97 19.31
C GLU A 30 -0.96 -5.50 18.87
N LEU A 31 -0.29 -5.10 17.79
CA LEU A 31 -0.40 -3.75 17.24
C LEU A 31 -1.82 -3.40 16.83
N SER A 32 -2.55 -4.34 16.26
CA SER A 32 -3.91 -4.14 15.76
C SER A 32 -5.00 -4.41 16.78
N SER A 33 -4.64 -4.78 18.02
CA SER A 33 -5.60 -5.15 19.07
C SER A 33 -6.42 -3.97 19.62
N LYS A 34 -5.95 -2.75 19.47
CA LYS A 34 -6.60 -1.50 19.90
C LYS A 34 -6.29 -0.35 18.93
N ASP A 35 -7.05 0.73 19.04
CA ASP A 35 -6.72 1.98 18.34
C ASP A 35 -5.38 2.50 18.81
N ARG A 36 -4.60 3.02 17.87
CA ARG A 36 -3.28 3.63 18.14
C ARG A 36 -3.09 4.90 17.34
N GLU A 37 -2.45 5.88 17.93
CA GLU A 37 -1.98 7.06 17.20
C GLU A 37 -0.49 6.94 16.90
N ILE A 38 -0.14 7.21 15.65
CA ILE A 38 1.24 7.24 15.18
C ILE A 38 1.55 8.59 14.56
N THR A 39 2.79 9.02 14.65
CA THR A 39 3.31 10.20 13.95
C THR A 39 4.27 9.75 12.86
N ILE A 40 4.06 10.26 11.66
CA ILE A 40 4.98 10.05 10.54
C ILE A 40 6.04 11.15 10.55
N LEU A 41 7.30 10.73 10.52
CA LEU A 41 8.45 11.61 10.43
C LEU A 41 9.10 11.48 9.05
N PHE A 42 9.50 12.60 8.51
CA PHE A 42 10.36 12.67 7.33
C PHE A 42 11.59 13.51 7.64
N GLN A 43 12.78 12.93 7.47
CA GLN A 43 14.06 13.56 7.84
C GLN A 43 14.06 14.07 9.28
N ASP A 44 13.59 13.22 10.20
CA ASP A 44 13.44 13.49 11.63
C ASP A 44 12.48 14.64 12.00
N GLN A 45 11.69 15.13 11.05
CA GLN A 45 10.66 16.14 11.30
C GLN A 45 9.28 15.50 11.26
N PRO A 46 8.40 15.74 12.24
CA PRO A 46 7.02 15.28 12.20
C PRO A 46 6.27 15.97 11.04
N ILE A 47 5.58 15.19 10.22
CA ILE A 47 4.84 15.73 9.08
C ILE A 47 3.32 15.58 9.21
N PHE A 48 2.83 14.50 9.78
CA PHE A 48 1.42 14.33 10.14
C PHE A 48 1.20 13.15 11.09
N ASP A 49 0.04 13.17 11.75
CA ASP A 49 -0.43 12.12 12.63
C ASP A 49 -1.45 11.24 11.93
N VAL A 50 -1.53 9.97 12.34
CA VAL A 50 -2.48 8.99 11.82
C VAL A 50 -3.08 8.20 12.96
N LEU A 51 -4.41 8.10 12.98
CA LEU A 51 -5.12 7.11 13.77
C LEU A 51 -5.08 5.77 13.03
N VAL A 52 -4.56 4.74 13.65
CA VAL A 52 -4.64 3.35 13.19
C VAL A 52 -5.73 2.66 14.00
N PRO A 53 -6.92 2.45 13.41
CA PRO A 53 -8.02 1.83 14.13
C PRO A 53 -7.76 0.36 14.45
N LYS A 54 -8.40 -0.12 15.52
CA LYS A 54 -8.40 -1.54 15.87
C LYS A 54 -8.81 -2.41 14.67
N GLY A 55 -8.08 -3.50 14.44
CA GLY A 55 -8.30 -4.45 13.36
C GLY A 55 -7.73 -4.01 12.00
N VAL A 56 -7.23 -2.78 11.89
CA VAL A 56 -6.52 -2.29 10.70
C VAL A 56 -5.03 -2.58 10.84
N PHE A 57 -4.40 -2.99 9.74
CA PHE A 57 -2.96 -3.26 9.73
C PHE A 57 -2.16 -2.00 10.13
N ASN A 58 -1.29 -2.17 11.13
CA ASN A 58 -0.43 -1.07 11.58
C ASN A 58 0.84 -1.03 10.74
N PRO A 59 1.18 0.12 10.11
CA PRO A 59 2.35 0.25 9.25
C PRO A 59 3.68 0.23 10.01
N TYR A 60 3.66 0.32 11.35
CA TYR A 60 4.88 0.26 12.17
C TYR A 60 5.57 -1.11 12.00
N GLY A 61 6.86 -1.09 11.65
CA GLY A 61 7.58 -2.31 11.29
C GLY A 61 7.21 -2.88 9.92
N GLY A 62 6.27 -2.28 9.20
CA GLY A 62 5.85 -2.68 7.86
C GLY A 62 6.78 -2.12 6.78
N ILE A 63 7.60 -2.98 6.19
CA ILE A 63 8.58 -2.61 5.16
C ILE A 63 7.91 -1.98 3.93
N ALA A 64 6.75 -2.52 3.51
CA ALA A 64 6.00 -2.00 2.38
C ALA A 64 5.59 -0.55 2.57
N ALA A 65 4.96 -0.21 3.71
CA ALA A 65 4.54 1.15 4.01
C ALA A 65 5.72 2.12 4.01
N GLN A 66 6.85 1.75 4.61
CA GLN A 66 8.07 2.56 4.62
C GLN A 66 8.62 2.78 3.21
N ALA A 67 8.62 1.76 2.35
CA ALA A 67 9.11 1.87 0.98
C ALA A 67 8.23 2.82 0.15
N PHE A 68 6.90 2.71 0.23
CA PHE A 68 5.99 3.64 -0.44
C PHE A 68 6.15 5.07 0.07
N MET A 69 6.08 5.28 1.40
CA MET A 69 6.22 6.61 1.99
C MET A 69 7.54 7.25 1.59
N SER A 70 8.65 6.52 1.69
CA SER A 70 9.96 7.02 1.29
C SER A 70 10.03 7.36 -0.20
N GLY A 71 9.44 6.53 -1.07
CA GLY A 71 9.34 6.80 -2.50
C GLY A 71 8.61 8.09 -2.83
N ILE A 72 7.46 8.33 -2.19
CA ILE A 72 6.63 9.52 -2.38
C ILE A 72 7.31 10.76 -1.78
N LEU A 73 7.76 10.68 -0.53
CA LEU A 73 8.32 11.82 0.19
C LEU A 73 9.63 12.31 -0.44
N ASN A 74 10.46 11.41 -0.98
CA ASN A 74 11.67 11.73 -1.72
C ASN A 74 11.42 12.04 -3.23
N LYS A 75 10.17 12.13 -3.67
CA LYS A 75 9.77 12.44 -5.07
C LYS A 75 10.30 11.45 -6.11
N ILE A 76 10.58 10.23 -5.73
CA ILE A 76 10.88 9.13 -6.68
C ILE A 76 9.59 8.67 -7.33
N ILE A 77 8.49 8.68 -6.55
CA ILE A 77 7.12 8.54 -7.03
C ILE A 77 6.50 9.93 -6.97
N ASP A 78 6.17 10.48 -8.12
CA ASP A 78 5.58 11.82 -8.21
C ASP A 78 4.06 11.74 -8.09
N ALA A 79 3.52 12.22 -6.97
CA ALA A 79 2.08 12.30 -6.73
C ALA A 79 1.50 13.70 -6.99
N LYS A 80 2.34 14.71 -7.28
CA LYS A 80 1.91 16.10 -7.39
C LYS A 80 0.90 16.29 -8.52
N GLY A 81 -0.23 16.89 -8.19
CA GLY A 81 -1.31 17.19 -9.13
C GLY A 81 -2.06 15.97 -9.68
N LYS A 82 -1.70 14.75 -9.27
CA LYS A 82 -2.31 13.50 -9.74
C LYS A 82 -3.60 13.16 -8.98
N ARG A 83 -4.51 12.46 -9.67
CA ARG A 83 -5.64 11.75 -9.08
C ARG A 83 -5.13 10.39 -8.63
N VAL A 84 -5.19 10.13 -7.34
CA VAL A 84 -4.54 8.97 -6.71
C VAL A 84 -5.60 8.02 -6.14
N LEU A 85 -5.39 6.72 -6.31
CA LEU A 85 -6.10 5.66 -5.61
C LEU A 85 -5.11 4.91 -4.70
N ASP A 86 -5.37 4.95 -3.39
CA ASP A 86 -4.70 4.14 -2.38
C ASP A 86 -5.56 2.89 -2.13
N LEU A 87 -5.23 1.79 -2.80
CA LEU A 87 -6.01 0.56 -2.82
C LEU A 87 -5.52 -0.42 -1.76
N GLY A 88 -6.42 -0.85 -0.86
CA GLY A 88 -6.05 -1.54 0.37
C GLY A 88 -5.36 -0.58 1.34
N CYS A 89 -5.93 0.61 1.50
CA CYS A 89 -5.28 1.75 2.16
C CYS A 89 -4.98 1.53 3.65
N GLY A 90 -5.69 0.62 4.32
CA GLY A 90 -5.57 0.43 5.76
C GLY A 90 -5.79 1.76 6.52
N CYS A 91 -4.80 2.19 7.29
CA CYS A 91 -4.87 3.49 7.99
C CYS A 91 -4.53 4.70 7.09
N GLY A 92 -4.30 4.51 5.79
CA GLY A 92 -4.18 5.57 4.79
C GLY A 92 -2.82 6.26 4.70
N VAL A 93 -1.76 5.75 5.31
CA VAL A 93 -0.44 6.43 5.34
C VAL A 93 0.12 6.73 3.96
N ILE A 94 -0.15 5.90 2.95
CA ILE A 94 0.36 6.08 1.58
C ILE A 94 -0.38 7.25 0.93
N GLY A 95 -1.70 7.23 0.93
CA GLY A 95 -2.52 8.30 0.38
C GLY A 95 -2.31 9.64 1.12
N LEU A 96 -2.12 9.63 2.45
CA LEU A 96 -1.79 10.83 3.23
C LEU A 96 -0.43 11.41 2.82
N CYS A 97 0.58 10.59 2.51
CA CYS A 97 1.83 11.07 1.93
C CYS A 97 1.61 11.75 0.57
N CYS A 98 0.68 11.23 -0.26
CA CYS A 98 0.33 11.85 -1.54
C CYS A 98 -0.35 13.21 -1.33
N LEU A 99 -1.25 13.34 -0.33
CA LEU A 99 -1.86 14.62 0.04
C LEU A 99 -0.80 15.62 0.51
N PHE A 100 0.11 15.18 1.36
CA PHE A 100 1.24 15.99 1.82
C PHE A 100 2.17 16.45 0.67
N LYS A 101 2.17 15.72 -0.46
CA LYS A 101 2.91 16.04 -1.70
C LYS A 101 2.04 16.68 -2.77
N ASP A 102 0.97 17.36 -2.41
CA ASP A 102 0.13 18.16 -3.30
C ASP A 102 -0.56 17.35 -4.43
N SER A 103 -0.97 16.10 -4.16
CA SER A 103 -1.85 15.40 -5.09
C SER A 103 -3.16 16.18 -5.30
N ASN A 104 -3.75 16.05 -6.49
CA ASN A 104 -5.00 16.75 -6.80
C ASN A 104 -6.19 16.17 -6.01
N LYS A 105 -6.31 14.84 -5.99
CA LYS A 105 -7.35 14.11 -5.27
C LYS A 105 -6.79 12.77 -4.82
N VAL A 106 -7.19 12.30 -3.64
CA VAL A 106 -6.94 10.93 -3.18
C VAL A 106 -8.26 10.23 -2.85
N VAL A 107 -8.41 9.02 -3.36
CA VAL A 107 -9.43 8.07 -2.93
C VAL A 107 -8.74 6.97 -2.15
N PHE A 108 -9.17 6.79 -0.91
CA PHE A 108 -8.75 5.72 -0.02
C PHE A 108 -9.77 4.60 -0.09
N SER A 109 -9.35 3.42 -0.50
CA SER A 109 -10.23 2.26 -0.68
C SER A 109 -9.73 1.06 0.10
N ASP A 110 -10.59 0.46 0.89
CA ASP A 110 -10.30 -0.78 1.63
C ASP A 110 -11.58 -1.58 1.83
N LEU A 111 -11.45 -2.88 2.03
CA LEU A 111 -12.56 -3.75 2.38
C LEU A 111 -13.00 -3.58 3.85
N HIS A 112 -12.08 -3.15 4.72
CA HIS A 112 -12.29 -3.10 6.17
C HIS A 112 -13.06 -1.83 6.57
N PRO A 113 -14.24 -1.95 7.25
CA PRO A 113 -15.06 -0.78 7.58
C PRO A 113 -14.41 0.18 8.60
N ASN A 114 -13.45 -0.30 9.38
CA ASN A 114 -12.76 0.53 10.38
C ASN A 114 -11.80 1.57 9.78
N ILE A 115 -11.69 1.67 8.45
CA ILE A 115 -10.96 2.78 7.80
C ILE A 115 -11.73 4.11 7.86
N MET A 116 -13.03 4.09 8.14
CA MET A 116 -13.87 5.30 8.10
C MET A 116 -13.38 6.47 8.98
N PRO A 117 -12.75 6.24 10.16
CA PRO A 117 -12.14 7.33 10.94
C PRO A 117 -11.06 8.14 10.20
N LEU A 118 -10.48 7.59 9.13
CA LEU A 118 -9.52 8.30 8.30
C LEU A 118 -10.08 9.62 7.75
N LYS A 119 -11.41 9.72 7.51
CA LYS A 119 -12.08 10.97 7.09
C LYS A 119 -11.84 12.16 8.02
N ASN A 120 -11.50 11.89 9.27
CA ASN A 120 -11.25 12.93 10.27
C ASN A 120 -9.78 13.39 10.29
N ASN A 121 -8.91 12.83 9.44
CA ASN A 121 -7.52 13.27 9.36
C ASN A 121 -7.45 14.69 8.76
N LEU A 122 -6.61 15.53 9.35
CA LEU A 122 -6.51 16.96 8.98
C LEU A 122 -6.01 17.21 7.54
N LEU A 123 -5.37 16.22 6.92
CA LEU A 123 -4.92 16.32 5.52
C LEU A 123 -6.04 16.02 4.52
N ILE A 124 -7.13 15.36 4.95
CA ILE A 124 -8.25 15.02 4.07
C ILE A 124 -9.03 16.29 3.71
N ARG A 125 -9.24 16.51 2.43
CA ARG A 125 -9.93 17.68 1.86
C ARG A 125 -11.31 17.25 1.35
N GLU A 126 -12.19 18.21 1.06
CA GLU A 126 -13.56 17.98 0.60
C GLU A 126 -13.64 17.10 -0.65
N GLN A 127 -12.70 17.22 -1.58
CA GLN A 127 -12.64 16.41 -2.80
C GLN A 127 -12.09 15.00 -2.61
N ASP A 128 -11.47 14.70 -1.47
CA ASP A 128 -10.89 13.38 -1.17
C ASP A 128 -11.99 12.45 -0.64
N GLU A 129 -11.85 11.15 -0.85
CA GLU A 129 -12.87 10.18 -0.51
C GLU A 129 -12.29 9.00 0.26
N VAL A 130 -13.05 8.48 1.24
CA VAL A 130 -12.75 7.22 1.94
C VAL A 130 -13.91 6.26 1.67
N LYS A 131 -13.62 5.12 1.06
CA LYS A 131 -14.61 4.15 0.59
C LYS A 131 -14.35 2.76 1.15
N VAL A 132 -15.39 2.15 1.67
CA VAL A 132 -15.38 0.73 2.03
C VAL A 132 -15.93 -0.04 0.86
N GLN A 133 -15.07 -0.74 0.11
CA GLN A 133 -15.44 -1.50 -1.08
C GLN A 133 -14.45 -2.64 -1.34
N ASP A 134 -14.87 -3.64 -2.12
CA ASP A 134 -13.98 -4.70 -2.59
C ASP A 134 -13.14 -4.18 -3.77
N LEU A 135 -11.85 -3.99 -3.53
CA LEU A 135 -10.92 -3.40 -4.47
C LEU A 135 -11.40 -1.99 -4.92
N CYS A 136 -11.64 -1.80 -6.22
CA CYS A 136 -12.10 -0.54 -6.81
C CYS A 136 -13.29 -0.75 -7.76
N VAL A 137 -14.21 -1.68 -7.40
CA VAL A 137 -15.35 -2.06 -8.26
C VAL A 137 -16.28 -0.89 -8.55
N GLU A 138 -16.42 0.05 -7.61
CA GLU A 138 -17.29 1.22 -7.74
C GLU A 138 -16.65 2.39 -8.50
N GLU A 139 -15.34 2.29 -8.79
CA GLU A 139 -14.61 3.35 -9.44
C GLU A 139 -14.85 3.36 -10.95
N LYS A 140 -14.93 4.57 -11.52
CA LYS A 140 -15.09 4.75 -12.96
C LYS A 140 -13.79 4.41 -13.70
N ASP A 141 -13.94 3.98 -14.95
CA ASP A 141 -12.82 3.71 -15.83
C ASP A 141 -11.96 4.97 -16.01
N GLN A 142 -10.65 4.79 -16.09
CA GLN A 142 -9.68 5.84 -16.40
C GLN A 142 -9.75 7.07 -15.46
N SER A 143 -10.12 6.84 -14.19
CA SER A 143 -10.33 7.91 -13.20
C SER A 143 -9.04 8.34 -12.49
N TYR A 144 -7.99 7.54 -12.55
CA TYR A 144 -6.77 7.75 -11.77
C TYR A 144 -5.53 7.87 -12.63
N ASP A 145 -4.60 8.70 -12.18
CA ASP A 145 -3.28 8.90 -12.80
C ASP A 145 -2.21 8.07 -12.08
N LEU A 146 -2.48 7.68 -10.83
CA LEU A 146 -1.57 6.93 -9.99
C LEU A 146 -2.37 6.00 -9.05
N VAL A 147 -2.03 4.73 -9.04
CA VAL A 147 -2.65 3.73 -8.17
C VAL A 147 -1.56 3.04 -7.35
N PHE A 148 -1.80 2.93 -6.05
CA PHE A 148 -0.96 2.18 -5.12
C PHE A 148 -1.65 0.90 -4.66
N MET A 149 -0.88 -0.17 -4.50
CA MET A 149 -1.32 -1.37 -3.80
C MET A 149 -0.16 -2.11 -3.16
N SER A 150 -0.30 -2.42 -1.88
CA SER A 150 0.56 -3.39 -1.21
C SER A 150 -0.12 -4.75 -1.29
N PHE A 151 0.38 -5.66 -2.13
CA PHE A 151 -0.18 -7.00 -2.18
C PHE A 151 0.05 -7.73 -0.85
N PRO A 152 -0.96 -8.48 -0.35
CA PRO A 152 -0.79 -9.31 0.83
C PRO A 152 0.41 -10.25 0.69
N SER A 153 1.20 -10.39 1.76
CA SER A 153 2.54 -10.96 1.67
C SER A 153 2.61 -12.46 1.92
N ARG A 154 1.55 -13.10 2.41
CA ARG A 154 1.54 -14.54 2.74
C ARG A 154 0.49 -15.29 1.95
N SER A 155 0.82 -16.52 1.50
CA SER A 155 -0.15 -17.43 0.90
C SER A 155 -1.04 -18.03 1.98
N ILE A 156 -2.35 -18.08 1.71
CA ILE A 156 -3.30 -18.90 2.46
C ILE A 156 -3.34 -20.26 1.76
N ASP A 157 -3.16 -21.35 2.50
CA ASP A 157 -3.77 -22.62 2.11
C ASP A 157 -5.29 -22.43 2.21
N ARG A 158 -6.03 -22.78 1.15
CA ARG A 158 -7.45 -22.51 0.89
C ARG A 158 -8.44 -22.99 1.98
N GLN A 159 -7.96 -23.45 3.13
CA GLN A 159 -8.75 -24.07 4.20
C GLN A 159 -8.81 -23.25 5.50
N MET A 160 -8.14 -22.11 5.59
CA MET A 160 -8.23 -21.29 6.80
C MET A 160 -9.31 -20.22 6.65
N GLU A 161 -10.29 -20.23 7.55
CA GLU A 161 -11.16 -19.09 7.79
C GLU A 161 -10.30 -18.00 8.48
N ALA A 162 -9.84 -17.04 7.68
CA ALA A 162 -9.06 -15.92 8.19
C ALA A 162 -9.99 -14.86 8.79
N ASP A 163 -9.61 -14.30 9.94
CA ASP A 163 -10.27 -13.11 10.45
C ASP A 163 -9.93 -11.88 9.59
N SER A 164 -10.57 -10.74 9.89
CA SER A 164 -10.42 -9.51 9.09
C SER A 164 -8.99 -8.97 9.05
N TYR A 165 -8.20 -9.26 10.08
CA TYR A 165 -6.79 -8.86 10.15
C TYR A 165 -5.92 -9.78 9.26
N GLU A 166 -6.16 -11.08 9.30
CA GLU A 166 -5.44 -12.05 8.49
C GLU A 166 -5.69 -11.85 6.99
N ILE A 167 -6.89 -11.43 6.59
CA ILE A 167 -7.21 -11.10 5.19
C ILE A 167 -6.27 -10.03 4.63
N GLY A 168 -5.92 -9.01 5.43
CA GLY A 168 -4.99 -7.97 5.02
C GLY A 168 -3.54 -8.44 4.83
N ILE A 169 -3.18 -9.59 5.39
CA ILE A 169 -1.81 -10.14 5.34
C ILE A 169 -1.71 -11.34 4.40
N LEU A 170 -2.81 -12.06 4.21
CA LEU A 170 -2.85 -13.33 3.53
C LEU A 170 -3.16 -13.15 2.04
N ARG A 171 -2.28 -13.69 1.20
CA ARG A 171 -2.37 -13.60 -0.25
C ARG A 171 -3.26 -14.71 -0.80
N ASN A 172 -4.24 -14.31 -1.60
CA ASN A 172 -4.98 -15.17 -2.51
C ASN A 172 -4.62 -14.76 -3.95
N ASP A 173 -4.22 -15.72 -4.80
CA ASP A 173 -3.85 -15.42 -6.19
C ASP A 173 -5.02 -14.82 -6.96
N ASP A 174 -6.27 -15.25 -6.69
CA ASP A 174 -7.47 -14.65 -7.28
C ASP A 174 -7.59 -13.15 -6.93
N LEU A 175 -7.23 -12.74 -5.71
CA LEU A 175 -7.22 -11.33 -5.32
C LEU A 175 -6.19 -10.53 -6.12
N VAL A 176 -4.99 -11.08 -6.32
CA VAL A 176 -3.94 -10.43 -7.09
C VAL A 176 -4.37 -10.21 -8.53
N PHE A 177 -4.98 -11.24 -9.17
CA PHE A 177 -5.42 -11.16 -10.55
C PHE A 177 -6.59 -10.19 -10.73
N ARG A 178 -7.59 -10.24 -9.84
CA ARG A 178 -8.71 -9.31 -9.82
C ARG A 178 -8.22 -7.87 -9.62
N ALA A 179 -7.26 -7.66 -8.72
CA ALA A 179 -6.70 -6.33 -8.48
C ALA A 179 -6.00 -5.79 -9.72
N ILE A 180 -5.14 -6.57 -10.39
CA ILE A 180 -4.45 -6.16 -11.61
C ILE A 180 -5.45 -5.78 -12.70
N GLU A 181 -6.50 -6.57 -12.91
CA GLU A 181 -7.54 -6.31 -13.90
C GLU A 181 -8.29 -5.00 -13.60
N GLN A 182 -8.75 -4.83 -12.35
CA GLN A 182 -9.47 -3.62 -11.95
C GLN A 182 -8.61 -2.37 -11.97
N ILE A 183 -7.34 -2.46 -11.54
CA ILE A 183 -6.40 -1.35 -11.64
C ILE A 183 -6.18 -0.98 -13.10
N GLY A 184 -6.01 -1.99 -13.98
CA GLY A 184 -5.93 -1.77 -15.42
C GLY A 184 -7.15 -1.03 -15.99
N ARG A 185 -8.35 -1.26 -15.46
CA ARG A 185 -9.58 -0.55 -15.84
C ARG A 185 -9.59 0.90 -15.38
N VAL A 186 -9.35 1.14 -14.08
CA VAL A 186 -9.52 2.46 -13.46
C VAL A 186 -8.37 3.43 -13.71
N LEU A 187 -7.19 2.94 -14.07
CA LEU A 187 -6.03 3.77 -14.37
C LEU A 187 -6.20 4.44 -15.74
N ALA A 188 -5.91 5.72 -15.83
CA ALA A 188 -5.91 6.46 -17.09
C ALA A 188 -4.80 5.95 -18.04
N PRO A 189 -4.92 6.13 -19.36
CA PRO A 189 -3.82 5.86 -20.28
C PRO A 189 -2.57 6.65 -19.91
N GLY A 190 -1.41 5.98 -19.82
CA GLY A 190 -0.16 6.57 -19.35
C GLY A 190 -0.09 6.82 -17.84
N GLY A 191 -1.12 6.42 -17.09
CA GLY A 191 -1.08 6.42 -15.63
C GLY A 191 -0.19 5.32 -15.07
N GLU A 192 0.26 5.48 -13.84
CA GLU A 192 1.28 4.63 -13.21
C GLU A 192 0.67 3.75 -12.12
N PHE A 193 0.96 2.46 -12.14
CA PHE A 193 0.68 1.52 -11.06
C PHE A 193 1.94 1.25 -10.25
N VAL A 194 1.92 1.59 -8.96
CA VAL A 194 3.03 1.34 -8.03
C VAL A 194 2.58 0.29 -7.02
N PHE A 195 3.32 -0.80 -6.92
CA PHE A 195 2.93 -1.91 -6.08
C PHE A 195 4.10 -2.49 -5.31
N PHE A 196 3.81 -2.99 -4.11
CA PHE A 196 4.75 -3.75 -3.31
C PHE A 196 4.43 -5.24 -3.42
N TYR A 197 5.48 -6.00 -3.77
CA TYR A 197 5.38 -7.44 -3.91
C TYR A 197 6.44 -8.12 -3.06
N ARG A 198 6.04 -9.10 -2.25
CA ARG A 198 6.96 -9.88 -1.43
C ARG A 198 7.09 -11.29 -1.97
N VAL A 199 8.34 -11.75 -2.08
CA VAL A 199 8.70 -13.08 -2.53
C VAL A 199 9.28 -13.84 -1.35
N PHE A 200 8.73 -14.99 -1.05
CA PHE A 200 9.26 -15.90 -0.05
C PHE A 200 9.89 -17.09 -0.77
N ASN A 201 11.14 -17.43 -0.39
CA ASN A 201 11.88 -18.63 -0.80
C ASN A 201 11.82 -18.97 -2.29
N ASP A 202 12.92 -19.03 -2.97
CA ASP A 202 13.21 -19.66 -4.28
C ASP A 202 12.16 -19.55 -5.40
N ARG A 203 11.03 -18.89 -5.17
CA ARG A 203 10.07 -18.58 -6.21
C ARG A 203 10.47 -17.26 -6.89
N PHE A 204 10.40 -17.26 -8.20
CA PHE A 204 10.61 -16.05 -8.99
C PHE A 204 9.79 -14.87 -8.42
N PRO A 205 10.36 -13.66 -8.42
CA PRO A 205 9.72 -12.47 -7.81
C PRO A 205 8.29 -12.22 -8.32
N LEU A 206 8.04 -12.47 -9.59
CA LEU A 206 6.71 -12.42 -10.18
C LEU A 206 6.48 -13.74 -10.91
N SER A 207 5.43 -14.47 -10.56
CA SER A 207 5.09 -15.69 -11.32
C SER A 207 4.81 -15.32 -12.78
N LEU A 208 5.03 -16.26 -13.70
CA LEU A 208 4.71 -16.04 -15.11
C LEU A 208 3.24 -15.65 -15.31
N GLU A 209 2.36 -16.12 -14.44
CA GLU A 209 0.95 -15.80 -14.48
C GLU A 209 0.68 -14.33 -14.08
N VAL A 210 1.30 -13.83 -13.01
CA VAL A 210 1.24 -12.40 -12.63
C VAL A 210 1.82 -11.53 -13.74
N MET A 211 2.95 -11.92 -14.33
CA MET A 211 3.54 -11.19 -15.47
C MET A 211 2.62 -11.15 -16.67
N SER A 212 1.97 -12.27 -16.99
CA SER A 212 0.98 -12.35 -18.09
C SER A 212 -0.22 -11.42 -17.84
N LYS A 213 -0.73 -11.40 -16.61
CA LYS A 213 -1.82 -10.50 -16.22
C LYS A 213 -1.41 -9.03 -16.29
N LEU A 214 -0.21 -8.69 -15.83
CA LEU A 214 0.32 -7.32 -15.97
C LEU A 214 0.46 -6.93 -17.45
N ALA A 215 1.00 -7.81 -18.29
CA ALA A 215 1.19 -7.56 -19.72
C ALA A 215 -0.13 -7.32 -20.49
N ALA A 216 -1.25 -7.81 -19.97
CA ALA A 216 -2.56 -7.59 -20.59
C ALA A 216 -3.05 -6.13 -20.44
N HIS A 217 -2.57 -5.40 -19.45
CA HIS A 217 -3.07 -4.06 -19.10
C HIS A 217 -1.98 -2.98 -19.09
N PHE A 218 -0.71 -3.36 -18.94
CA PHE A 218 0.42 -2.45 -18.68
C PHE A 218 1.56 -2.66 -19.65
N ASP A 219 2.27 -1.58 -19.94
CA ASP A 219 3.49 -1.62 -20.76
C ASP A 219 4.67 -2.14 -19.92
N LEU A 220 4.96 -3.43 -20.02
CA LEU A 220 6.07 -4.02 -19.27
C LEU A 220 7.45 -3.46 -19.64
N THR A 221 7.59 -2.72 -20.74
CA THR A 221 8.86 -2.04 -21.06
C THR A 221 9.14 -0.88 -20.11
N THR A 222 8.10 -0.38 -19.43
CA THR A 222 8.21 0.66 -18.41
C THR A 222 8.38 0.12 -16.98
N LEU A 223 8.39 -1.22 -16.78
CA LEU A 223 8.51 -1.83 -15.46
C LEU A 223 9.84 -1.43 -14.81
N LYS A 224 9.74 -0.77 -13.67
CA LYS A 224 10.87 -0.25 -12.89
C LYS A 224 10.91 -0.87 -11.50
N LEU A 225 12.10 -1.25 -11.07
CA LEU A 225 12.37 -1.57 -9.68
C LEU A 225 12.75 -0.27 -8.95
N LEU A 226 11.86 0.22 -8.09
CA LEU A 226 12.07 1.45 -7.33
C LEU A 226 12.87 1.19 -6.05
N TRP A 227 12.64 0.03 -5.43
CA TRP A 227 13.31 -0.35 -4.20
C TRP A 227 13.34 -1.88 -4.03
N TYR A 228 14.39 -2.37 -3.38
CA TYR A 228 14.63 -3.78 -3.12
C TYR A 228 15.15 -3.98 -1.70
N LEU A 229 14.61 -4.95 -0.99
CA LEU A 229 15.16 -5.49 0.24
C LEU A 229 15.34 -7.01 0.09
N GLY A 230 16.60 -7.47 0.17
CA GLY A 230 16.91 -8.88 0.33
C GLY A 230 17.00 -9.24 1.81
N GLU A 231 16.31 -10.28 2.22
CA GLU A 231 16.38 -10.86 3.56
C GLU A 231 16.58 -12.38 3.44
N ASP A 232 17.10 -13.02 4.49
CA ASP A 232 17.38 -14.46 4.51
C ASP A 232 16.15 -15.33 4.18
N ASN A 233 14.93 -14.82 4.41
CA ASN A 233 13.66 -15.53 4.20
C ASN A 233 12.75 -14.92 3.13
N GLY A 234 13.28 -14.07 2.26
CA GLY A 234 12.48 -13.48 1.18
C GLY A 234 12.95 -12.10 0.74
N HIS A 235 12.32 -11.61 -0.33
CA HIS A 235 12.66 -10.33 -0.94
C HIS A 235 11.43 -9.44 -1.00
N GLY A 236 11.59 -8.16 -0.67
CA GLY A 236 10.58 -7.11 -0.86
C GLY A 236 10.93 -6.27 -2.08
N LEU A 237 9.98 -6.08 -2.98
CA LEU A 237 10.14 -5.32 -4.21
C LEU A 237 9.09 -4.21 -4.26
N LEU A 238 9.52 -2.95 -4.37
CA LEU A 238 8.65 -1.87 -4.79
C LEU A 238 8.85 -1.65 -6.29
N LEU A 239 7.78 -1.85 -7.04
CA LEU A 239 7.76 -1.83 -8.49
C LEU A 239 6.81 -0.75 -8.99
N SER A 240 7.11 -0.17 -10.14
CA SER A 240 6.15 0.64 -10.89
C SER A 240 6.08 0.19 -12.35
N VAL A 241 4.90 0.36 -12.94
CA VAL A 241 4.64 0.08 -14.36
C VAL A 241 3.58 1.05 -14.89
N ASP A 242 3.75 1.51 -16.12
CA ASP A 242 2.81 2.43 -16.74
C ASP A 242 1.72 1.67 -17.50
N LYS A 243 0.47 2.17 -17.46
CA LYS A 243 -0.58 1.70 -18.33
C LYS A 243 -0.30 2.12 -19.77
N TYR A 244 -0.64 1.26 -20.74
CA TYR A 244 -0.53 1.61 -22.16
C TYR A 244 -1.15 2.98 -22.45
N SER A 245 -0.36 3.83 -23.09
CA SER A 245 -0.80 5.16 -23.56
C SER A 245 -1.60 5.01 -24.82
N GLY A 246 -2.78 4.46 -24.86
CA GLY A 246 -3.56 4.12 -26.07
C GLY A 246 -3.10 4.78 -27.36
N LYS A 247 -2.90 3.96 -28.40
CA LYS A 247 -2.73 4.45 -29.77
C LYS A 247 -4.08 4.81 -30.37
#